data_7842d5ccbaf76bd7158f66690d2ec2f4
#
_entry.id   7842d5ccbaf76bd7158f66690d2ec2f4
#
_cell.length_a   1.000
_cell.length_b   1.000
_cell.length_c   1.000
_cell.angle_alpha   90.00
_cell.angle_beta   90.00
_cell.angle_gamma   90.00
#
_symmetry.space_group_name_H-M   'P 1'
#
loop_
_entity.id
_entity.type
_entity.pdbx_description
1 polymer ?
#
loop_
_entity_poly.entity_id
_entity_poly.type
_entity_poly.pdbx_seq_one_letter_code
_entity_poly.pdbx_strand_id
1 'polypeptide(L)' 'MRRLFATRLALATGVIGLLLSILFALAQSG' A
#
# COMPACT_ATOMS: atom_id res chain seq x y z
N MET A 1 16.56 16.22 1.92
CA MET A 1 16.34 15.53 0.68
C MET A 1 15.91 14.10 0.85
N ARG A 2 16.53 13.38 1.73
CA ARG A 2 16.14 11.99 1.93
C ARG A 2 14.75 11.86 2.52
N ARG A 3 14.32 12.87 3.24
CA ARG A 3 13.01 12.83 3.85
C ARG A 3 11.92 12.76 2.82
N LEU A 4 12.07 13.52 1.74
CA LEU A 4 11.07 13.52 0.68
C LEU A 4 10.99 12.14 0.02
N PHE A 5 12.14 11.54 -0.15
CA PHE A 5 12.19 10.21 -0.77
C PHE A 5 11.53 9.18 0.12
N ALA A 6 11.82 9.24 1.40
CA ALA A 6 11.27 8.30 2.35
C ALA A 6 9.76 8.44 2.45
N THR A 7 9.27 9.66 2.41
CA THR A 7 7.84 9.91 2.50
C THR A 7 7.11 9.29 1.31
N ARG A 8 7.68 9.44 0.13
CA ARG A 8 7.08 8.87 -1.06
C ARG A 8 7.07 7.37 -1.01
N LEU A 9 8.18 6.80 -0.57
CA LEU A 9 8.28 5.35 -0.46
C LEU A 9 7.27 4.82 0.54
N ALA A 10 7.11 5.51 1.65
CA ALA A 10 6.15 5.09 2.66
C ALA A 10 4.73 5.15 2.12
N LEU A 11 4.42 6.20 1.38
CA LEU A 11 3.10 6.34 0.79
C LEU A 11 2.83 5.24 -0.22
N ALA A 12 3.79 4.96 -1.07
CA ALA A 12 3.64 3.93 -2.08
C ALA A 12 3.44 2.57 -1.42
N THR A 13 4.24 2.29 -0.41
CA THR A 13 4.12 1.02 0.30
C THR A 13 2.75 0.89 0.95
N GLY A 14 2.28 1.96 1.55
CA GLY A 14 0.97 1.94 2.19
C GLY A 14 -0.15 1.71 1.19
N VAL A 15 -0.06 2.38 0.04
CA VAL A 15 -1.08 2.24 -0.99
C VAL A 15 -1.09 0.81 -1.52
N ILE A 16 0.07 0.27 -1.79
CA ILE A 16 0.17 -1.09 -2.29
C ILE A 16 -0.38 -2.06 -1.27
N GLY A 17 -0.03 -1.89 -0.01
CA GLY A 17 -0.52 -2.75 1.04
C GLY A 17 -2.03 -2.70 1.15
N LEU A 18 -2.59 -1.51 1.04
CA LEU A 18 -4.04 -1.35 1.11
C LEU A 18 -4.73 -2.05 -0.05
N LEU A 19 -4.18 -1.85 -1.24
CA LEU A 19 -4.76 -2.48 -2.43
C LEU A 19 -4.71 -4.00 -2.33
N LEU A 20 -3.60 -4.51 -1.86
CA LEU A 20 -3.46 -5.95 -1.70
C LEU A 20 -4.43 -6.48 -0.66
N SER A 21 -4.63 -5.74 0.41
CA SER A 21 -5.57 -6.13 1.46
C SER A 21 -6.98 -6.22 0.92
N ILE A 22 -7.37 -5.22 0.15
CA ILE A 22 -8.71 -5.21 -0.41
C ILE A 22 -8.89 -6.36 -1.38
N LEU A 23 -7.88 -6.60 -2.21
CA LEU A 23 -7.95 -7.69 -3.16
C LEU A 23 -8.09 -9.03 -2.44
N PHE A 24 -7.34 -9.20 -1.38
CA PHE A 24 -7.39 -10.42 -0.61
C PHE A 24 -8.75 -10.60 0.05
N ALA A 25 -9.29 -9.53 0.58
CA ALA A 25 -10.60 -9.57 1.22
C ALA A 25 -11.68 -9.95 0.22
N LEU A 26 -11.62 -9.40 -0.98
CA LEU A 26 -12.59 -9.72 -2.01
C LEU A 26 -12.48 -11.18 -2.43
N ALA A 27 -11.27 -11.67 -2.55
CA ALA A 27 -11.05 -13.05 -2.95
C ALA A 27 -11.59 -14.01 -1.89
N GLN A 28 -11.45 -13.65 -0.64
CA GLN A 28 -11.94 -14.51 0.43
C GLN A 28 -13.44 -14.35 0.62
N SER A 29 -13.95 -13.19 0.36
CA SER A 29 -15.37 -12.91 0.55
C SER A 29 -16.22 -13.58 -0.55
N GLY A 30 -15.64 -13.64 -1.71
CA GLY A 30 -16.35 -14.27 -2.82
C GLY A 30 -16.29 -15.74 -2.70
#